data_843fea363211284bc1d37d5c39d46cc8
#
_entry.id   843fea363211284bc1d37d5c39d46cc8
#
_cell.length_a   1.000
_cell.length_b   1.000
_cell.length_c   1.000
_cell.angle_alpha   90.00
_cell.angle_beta   90.00
_cell.angle_gamma   90.00
#
_symmetry.space_group_name_H-M   'P 1'
#
loop_
_entity.id
_entity.type
_entity.pdbx_description
1 polymer ?
#
loop_
_entity_poly.entity_id
_entity_poly.type
_entity_poly.pdbx_seq_one_letter_code
_entity_poly.pdbx_strand_id
1 'polypeptide(L)' 'MTKRERIAEELHNLRRRRDALNKRIEELEKKYEETENAEILGLVRSYDLTPEELAKLMARLASHAPGQVDREDSVDEKN' A
#
# COMPACT_ATOMS: atom_id res chain seq x y z
N MET A 1 -23.13 36.22 7.26
CA MET A 1 -22.27 35.36 6.41
C MET A 1 -22.92 35.17 5.05
N THR A 2 -22.18 35.40 3.99
CA THR A 2 -22.70 35.21 2.65
C THR A 2 -22.72 33.72 2.29
N LYS A 3 -23.48 33.40 1.24
CA LYS A 3 -23.55 32.03 0.74
C LYS A 3 -22.16 31.54 0.34
N ARG A 4 -21.38 32.42 -0.31
CA ARG A 4 -20.02 32.06 -0.73
C ARG A 4 -19.13 31.75 0.46
N GLU A 5 -19.27 32.50 1.52
CA GLU A 5 -18.47 32.28 2.73
C GLU A 5 -18.82 30.96 3.40
N ARG A 6 -20.10 30.58 3.40
CA ARG A 6 -20.51 29.29 3.95
C ARG A 6 -19.93 28.14 3.15
N ILE A 7 -19.96 28.28 1.83
CA ILE A 7 -19.40 27.24 0.96
C ILE A 7 -17.90 27.11 1.18
N ALA A 8 -17.22 28.26 1.30
CA ALA A 8 -15.76 28.26 1.55
C ALA A 8 -15.43 27.58 2.86
N GLU A 9 -16.24 27.84 3.88
CA GLU A 9 -16.03 27.22 5.20
C GLU A 9 -16.25 25.70 5.12
N GLU A 10 -17.29 25.30 4.42
CA GLU A 10 -17.58 23.88 4.24
C GLU A 10 -16.48 23.20 3.47
N LEU A 11 -15.97 23.85 2.42
CA LEU A 11 -14.84 23.31 1.66
C LEU A 11 -13.62 23.13 2.54
N HIS A 12 -13.35 24.14 3.38
CA HIS A 12 -12.21 24.07 4.29
C HIS A 12 -12.32 22.86 5.21
N ASN A 13 -13.48 22.65 5.78
CA ASN A 13 -13.71 21.54 6.70
C ASN A 13 -13.57 20.20 6.00
N LEU A 14 -14.11 20.09 4.80
CA LEU A 14 -14.03 18.84 4.03
C LEU A 14 -12.60 18.52 3.62
N ARG A 15 -11.83 19.55 3.26
CA ARG A 15 -10.43 19.37 2.91
C ARG A 15 -9.62 18.88 4.09
N ARG A 16 -9.93 19.42 5.28
CA ARG A 16 -9.26 18.95 6.50
C ARG A 16 -9.55 17.49 6.76
N ARG A 17 -10.80 17.06 6.56
CA ARG A 17 -11.17 15.65 6.73
C ARG A 17 -10.45 14.79 5.70
N ARG A 18 -10.41 15.27 4.45
CA ARG A 18 -9.69 14.54 3.39
C ARG A 18 -8.24 14.35 3.76
N ASP A 19 -7.59 15.41 4.23
CA ASP A 19 -6.17 15.35 4.58
C ASP A 19 -5.95 14.37 5.74
N ALA A 20 -6.84 14.38 6.73
CA ALA A 20 -6.74 13.45 7.85
C ALA A 20 -6.94 12.01 7.38
N LEU A 21 -7.89 11.78 6.47
CA LEU A 21 -8.12 10.45 5.90
C LEU A 21 -6.94 9.99 5.06
N ASN A 22 -6.37 10.89 4.26
CA ASN A 22 -5.21 10.54 3.45
C ASN A 22 -4.03 10.14 4.32
N LYS A 23 -3.83 10.85 5.42
CA LYS A 23 -2.78 10.51 6.37
C LYS A 23 -3.02 9.15 6.98
N ARG A 24 -4.28 8.86 7.32
CA ARG A 24 -4.64 7.56 7.89
C ARG A 24 -4.41 6.44 6.88
N ILE A 25 -4.74 6.69 5.62
CA ILE A 25 -4.50 5.73 4.56
C ILE A 25 -3.02 5.42 4.43
N GLU A 26 -2.18 6.45 4.45
CA GLU A 26 -0.74 6.27 4.37
C GLU A 26 -0.21 5.42 5.52
N GLU A 27 -0.71 5.69 6.73
CA GLU A 27 -0.31 4.93 7.90
C GLU A 27 -0.69 3.45 7.77
N LEU A 28 -1.91 3.20 7.28
CA LEU A 28 -2.38 1.83 7.12
C LEU A 28 -1.67 1.11 5.99
N GLU A 29 -1.35 1.80 4.91
CA GLU A 29 -0.59 1.21 3.82
C GLU A 29 0.80 0.78 4.29
N LYS A 30 1.43 1.62 5.09
CA LYS A 30 2.73 1.31 5.65
C LYS A 30 2.64 0.10 6.59
N LYS A 31 1.61 0.09 7.43
CA LYS A 31 1.39 -1.01 8.37
C LYS A 31 1.11 -2.31 7.63
N TYR A 32 0.34 -2.22 6.55
CA TYR A 32 0.05 -3.38 5.71
C TYR A 32 1.34 -3.97 5.14
N GLU A 33 2.18 -3.11 4.60
CA GLU A 33 3.45 -3.54 4.02
C GLU A 33 4.35 -4.17 5.07
N GLU A 34 4.46 -3.54 6.24
CA GLU A 34 5.27 -4.08 7.33
C GLU A 34 4.78 -5.43 7.80
N THR A 35 3.46 -5.58 7.89
CA THR A 35 2.86 -6.83 8.31
C THR A 35 3.09 -7.92 7.27
N GLU A 36 2.93 -7.59 5.99
CA GLU A 36 3.17 -8.53 4.91
C GLU A 36 4.61 -9.01 4.93
N ASN A 37 5.55 -8.08 5.11
CA ASN A 37 6.97 -8.43 5.18
C ASN A 37 7.26 -9.34 6.37
N ALA A 38 6.64 -9.06 7.51
CA ALA A 38 6.82 -9.90 8.69
C ALA A 38 6.29 -11.31 8.47
N GLU A 39 5.16 -11.42 7.77
CA GLU A 39 4.58 -12.73 7.46
C GLU A 39 5.48 -13.51 6.51
N ILE A 40 6.05 -12.83 5.51
CA ILE A 40 6.99 -13.46 4.58
C ILE A 40 8.21 -13.97 5.32
N LEU A 41 8.76 -13.15 6.22
CA LEU A 41 9.92 -13.56 7.01
C LEU A 41 9.60 -14.75 7.89
N GLY A 42 8.38 -14.79 8.43
CA GLY A 42 7.95 -15.91 9.24
C GLY A 42 7.92 -17.21 8.44
N LEU A 43 7.42 -17.14 7.21
CA LEU A 43 7.40 -18.28 6.31
C LEU A 43 8.81 -18.73 5.96
N VAL A 44 9.67 -17.77 5.63
CA VAL A 44 11.06 -18.08 5.29
C VAL A 44 11.74 -18.82 6.43
N ARG A 45 11.53 -18.38 7.66
CA ARG A 45 12.11 -19.01 8.83
C ARG A 45 11.59 -20.44 9.01
N SER A 46 10.32 -20.65 8.70
CA SER A 46 9.73 -21.97 8.85
C SER A 46 10.31 -22.99 7.86
N TYR A 47 10.83 -22.51 6.73
CA TYR A 47 11.46 -23.38 5.73
C TYR A 47 12.96 -23.52 5.92
N ASP A 48 13.52 -22.84 6.92
CA ASP A 48 14.94 -22.96 7.26
C ASP A 48 15.86 -22.73 6.07
N LEU A 49 15.61 -21.63 5.35
CA LEU A 49 16.36 -21.30 4.15
C LEU A 49 17.75 -20.80 4.48
N THR A 50 18.73 -21.14 3.62
CA THR A 50 20.07 -20.58 3.73
C THR A 50 20.03 -19.11 3.31
N PRO A 51 21.06 -18.31 3.70
CA PRO A 51 21.12 -16.92 3.27
C PRO A 51 21.06 -16.76 1.75
N GLU A 52 21.67 -17.70 1.02
CA GLU A 52 21.65 -17.64 -0.46
C GLU A 52 20.26 -17.90 -1.01
N GLU A 53 19.58 -18.89 -0.46
CA GLU A 53 18.21 -19.19 -0.86
C GLU A 53 17.29 -18.04 -0.54
N LEU A 54 17.49 -17.42 0.63
CA LEU A 54 16.72 -16.26 1.03
C LEU A 54 16.93 -15.09 0.06
N ALA A 55 18.19 -14.83 -0.30
CA ALA A 55 18.51 -13.75 -1.23
C ALA A 55 17.83 -13.96 -2.59
N LYS A 56 17.82 -15.19 -3.07
CA LYS A 56 17.15 -15.52 -4.34
C LYS A 56 15.65 -15.29 -4.24
N LEU A 57 15.06 -15.71 -3.12
CA LEU A 57 13.64 -15.54 -2.90
C LEU A 57 13.27 -14.07 -2.85
N MET A 58 14.04 -13.27 -2.11
CA MET A 58 13.77 -11.83 -2.01
C MET A 58 13.90 -11.14 -3.35
N ALA A 59 14.90 -11.52 -4.15
CA ALA A 59 15.07 -10.96 -5.49
C ALA A 59 13.86 -11.29 -6.37
N ARG A 60 13.36 -12.51 -6.26
CA ARG A 60 12.21 -12.94 -7.04
C ARG A 60 10.94 -12.18 -6.62
N LEU A 61 10.77 -11.98 -5.33
CA LEU A 61 9.62 -11.21 -4.82
C LEU A 61 9.68 -9.77 -5.28
N ALA A 62 10.86 -9.18 -5.29
CA ALA A 62 11.02 -7.80 -5.73
C ALA A 62 10.67 -7.65 -7.20
N SER A 63 11.02 -8.63 -8.04
CA SER A 63 10.71 -8.58 -9.47
C SER A 63 9.24 -8.85 -9.76
N HIS A 64 8.50 -9.34 -8.76
CA HIS A 64 7.07 -9.61 -8.90
C HIS A 64 6.25 -8.69 -8.00
N ALA A 65 6.71 -7.46 -7.82
CA ALA A 65 6.01 -6.48 -7.00
C ALA A 65 4.59 -6.26 -7.53
N PRO A 66 3.61 -6.01 -6.65
CA PRO A 66 2.21 -5.88 -7.07
C PRO A 66 1.98 -4.84 -8.16
N GLY A 67 2.77 -3.80 -8.24
CA GLY A 67 2.62 -2.77 -9.24
C GLY A 67 3.00 -3.20 -10.65
N GLN A 68 3.60 -4.35 -10.81
CA GLN A 68 4.08 -4.87 -12.09
C GLN A 68 3.20 -5.96 -12.66
N VAL A 69 2.36 -6.47 -11.84
CA VAL A 69 1.51 -7.57 -12.28
C VAL A 69 0.44 -7.03 -13.19
N ASP A 70 0.24 -7.03 -13.58
CA ASP A 70 -0.75 -6.64 -14.14
C ASP A 70 -0.92 -6.29 -15.10
N ARG A 71 -0.58 -6.26 -15.20
CA ARG A 71 -0.86 -5.80 -16.03
C ARG A 71 -1.28 -6.54 -17.02
N GLU A 72 -1.25 -7.37 -17.09
CA GLU A 72 -1.61 -8.00 -17.66
C GLU A 72 -2.55 -8.63 -17.47
N ASP A 73 -2.87 -8.82 -16.99
CA ASP A 73 -3.83 -9.12 -16.71
C ASP A 73 -4.65 -8.76 -16.42
N SER A 74 -4.50 -8.40 -16.62
CA SER A 74 -5.22 -7.80 -16.23
C SER A 74 -5.86 -7.55 -16.55
N VAL A 75 -5.95 -7.53 -16.92
CA VAL A 75 -6.42 -6.98 -16.95
C VAL A 75 -7.14 -6.89 -17.08
N ASP A 76 -7.26 -6.77 -17.18
CA ASP A 76 -7.71 -6.45 -17.04
C ASP A 76 -8.38 -6.27 -17.01
N GLU A 77 -8.47 -6.12 -17.19
CA GLU A 77 -8.81 -5.71 -16.97
C GLU A 77 -9.29 -5.44 -17.14
N LYS A 78 -9.38 -5.39 -17.56
CA LYS A 78 -9.49 -4.95 -17.68
C LYS A 78 -9.79 -4.83 -17.81
N ASN A 79 -9.75 -4.90 -18.26
CA ASN A 79 -9.68 -4.56 -18.28
C ASN A 79 -9.76 -4.46 -18.40
#